data_f2412568503dc02c9d54dc3b42f9c300
#
_entry.id   f2412568503dc02c9d54dc3b42f9c300
#
_cell.length_a   1.000
_cell.length_b   1.000
_cell.length_c   1.000
_cell.angle_alpha   90.00
_cell.angle_beta   90.00
_cell.angle_gamma   90.00
#
_symmetry.space_group_name_H-M   'P 1'
#
loop_
_entity.id
_entity.type
_entity.pdbx_description
1 polymer ?
#
loop_
_entity_poly.entity_id
_entity_poly.type
_entity_poly.pdbx_seq_one_letter_code
_entity_poly.pdbx_strand_id
1 'polypeptide(L)'
;DPALASGPEMARVRELMYWNMDNTARTEWANLVTSRTKSQQAQLARYAFDQHWWDLSVQATIAGKLWDQLEERFPLAYNDLFARYVSGKDIPQSYAMAIARQESAWNPKVRSPVGASGLMQIMPGTATHTVSMFSIPGYSGPSQLLDPETNINIGTSYLQYVYQQFGNNRIYASAAYNAGPGRVRSWQGNSAGRIDAVAFVESIPFSETRGYVKNVLSYDAYYRYFMGQQDKILSDAEWRQRY
;
A
#
# COMPACT_ATOMS: atom_id res chain seq x y z
N ASP A 1 11.18 -23.27 14.54
CA ASP A 1 11.79 -24.53 14.06
C ASP A 1 13.02 -24.21 13.21
N PRO A 2 14.26 -24.53 13.69
CA PRO A 2 15.47 -24.26 12.92
C PRO A 2 15.50 -24.91 11.53
N ALA A 3 14.78 -26.02 11.34
CA ALA A 3 14.73 -26.74 10.07
C ALA A 3 14.07 -25.91 8.96
N LEU A 4 13.16 -25.00 9.29
CA LEU A 4 12.54 -24.11 8.28
C LEU A 4 13.55 -23.16 7.67
N ALA A 5 14.43 -22.57 8.48
CA ALA A 5 15.44 -21.63 8.01
C ALA A 5 16.63 -22.30 7.32
N SER A 6 16.90 -23.57 7.63
CA SER A 6 18.04 -24.32 7.11
C SER A 6 17.69 -25.27 5.97
N GLY A 7 16.42 -25.42 5.61
CA GLY A 7 15.98 -26.35 4.57
C GLY A 7 16.32 -25.87 3.14
N PRO A 8 16.28 -26.79 2.17
CA PRO A 8 16.64 -26.45 0.78
C PRO A 8 15.68 -25.47 0.12
N GLU A 9 14.39 -25.47 0.48
CA GLU A 9 13.42 -24.52 -0.07
C GLU A 9 13.75 -23.07 0.36
N MET A 10 14.09 -22.89 1.65
CA MET A 10 14.48 -21.58 2.16
C MET A 10 15.82 -21.14 1.57
N ALA A 11 16.76 -22.05 1.36
CA ALA A 11 18.03 -21.75 0.72
C ALA A 11 17.81 -21.21 -0.70
N ARG A 12 16.88 -21.80 -1.45
CA ARG A 12 16.52 -21.32 -2.79
C ARG A 12 15.91 -19.92 -2.74
N VAL A 13 15.00 -19.68 -1.80
CA VAL A 13 14.39 -18.34 -1.65
C VAL A 13 15.46 -17.30 -1.34
N ARG A 14 16.37 -17.59 -0.38
CA ARG A 14 17.47 -16.66 -0.06
C ARG A 14 18.34 -16.35 -1.27
N GLU A 15 18.70 -17.35 -2.05
CA GLU A 15 19.53 -17.17 -3.24
C GLU A 15 18.81 -16.34 -4.30
N LEU A 16 17.53 -16.64 -4.56
CA LEU A 16 16.72 -15.89 -5.52
C LEU A 16 16.56 -14.43 -5.10
N MET A 17 16.35 -14.17 -3.80
CA MET A 17 16.29 -12.80 -3.30
C MET A 17 17.63 -12.08 -3.41
N TYR A 18 18.73 -12.79 -3.15
CA TYR A 18 20.08 -12.23 -3.32
C TYR A 18 20.34 -11.77 -4.76
N TRP A 19 19.88 -12.54 -5.74
CA TRP A 19 20.05 -12.22 -7.15
C TRP A 19 18.93 -11.34 -7.72
N ASN A 20 18.06 -10.80 -6.88
CA ASN A 20 16.91 -9.97 -7.27
C ASN A 20 15.94 -10.66 -8.25
N MET A 21 15.86 -11.97 -8.18
CA MET A 21 14.90 -12.76 -8.97
C MET A 21 13.55 -12.84 -8.24
N ASP A 22 12.95 -11.69 -8.00
CA ASP A 22 11.85 -11.53 -7.05
C ASP A 22 10.60 -12.33 -7.44
N ASN A 23 10.26 -12.39 -8.72
CA ASN A 23 9.07 -13.16 -9.16
C ASN A 23 9.23 -14.66 -8.92
N THR A 24 10.41 -15.20 -9.22
CA THR A 24 10.72 -16.61 -8.96
C THR A 24 10.78 -16.87 -7.45
N ALA A 25 11.37 -15.96 -6.69
CA ALA A 25 11.40 -16.05 -5.23
C ALA A 25 10.00 -16.10 -4.64
N ARG A 26 9.06 -15.28 -5.13
CA ARG A 26 7.66 -15.28 -4.66
C ARG A 26 6.98 -16.61 -4.93
N THR A 27 7.20 -17.21 -6.09
CA THR A 27 6.63 -18.50 -6.43
C THR A 27 7.15 -19.59 -5.49
N GLU A 28 8.46 -19.65 -5.27
CA GLU A 28 9.07 -20.60 -4.35
C GLU A 28 8.58 -20.37 -2.90
N TRP A 29 8.48 -19.11 -2.50
CA TRP A 29 7.97 -18.74 -1.18
C TRP A 29 6.51 -19.15 -0.99
N ALA A 30 5.65 -18.90 -1.97
CA ALA A 30 4.25 -19.30 -1.90
C ALA A 30 4.12 -20.81 -1.73
N ASN A 31 4.89 -21.60 -2.48
CA ASN A 31 4.89 -23.04 -2.38
C ASN A 31 5.36 -23.52 -0.99
N LEU A 32 6.42 -22.89 -0.47
CA LEU A 32 6.94 -23.21 0.86
C LEU A 32 5.89 -22.93 1.94
N VAL A 33 5.28 -21.73 1.92
CA VAL A 33 4.31 -21.33 2.95
C VAL A 33 3.05 -22.20 2.91
N THR A 34 2.49 -22.43 1.72
CA THR A 34 1.23 -23.18 1.60
C THR A 34 1.37 -24.65 2.01
N SER A 35 2.58 -25.20 1.97
CA SER A 35 2.83 -26.58 2.34
C SER A 35 3.08 -26.80 3.85
N ARG A 36 3.03 -25.73 4.64
CA ARG A 36 3.42 -25.78 6.07
C ARG A 36 2.21 -25.63 6.98
N THR A 37 2.38 -26.03 8.25
CA THR A 37 1.36 -25.81 9.29
C THR A 37 1.22 -24.33 9.62
N LYS A 38 0.11 -23.96 10.26
CA LYS A 38 -0.13 -22.57 10.64
C LYS A 38 0.98 -22.01 11.54
N SER A 39 1.46 -22.81 12.50
CA SER A 39 2.58 -22.42 13.35
C SER A 39 3.86 -22.18 12.56
N GLN A 40 4.16 -23.04 11.59
CA GLN A 40 5.32 -22.89 10.72
C GLN A 40 5.17 -21.68 9.78
N GLN A 41 3.97 -21.43 9.29
CA GLN A 41 3.66 -20.24 8.47
C GLN A 41 3.94 -18.96 9.26
N ALA A 42 3.58 -18.92 10.55
CA ALA A 42 3.87 -17.78 11.42
C ALA A 42 5.39 -17.58 11.57
N GLN A 43 6.15 -18.65 11.71
CA GLN A 43 7.61 -18.59 11.79
C GLN A 43 8.24 -18.11 10.48
N LEU A 44 7.70 -18.55 9.34
CA LEU A 44 8.15 -18.11 8.02
C LEU A 44 7.87 -16.62 7.81
N ALA A 45 6.67 -16.15 8.19
CA ALA A 45 6.33 -14.73 8.12
C ALA A 45 7.33 -13.90 8.94
N ARG A 46 7.63 -14.32 10.17
CA ARG A 46 8.60 -13.63 11.03
C ARG A 46 10.01 -13.67 10.46
N TYR A 47 10.42 -14.79 9.88
CA TYR A 47 11.72 -14.89 9.22
C TYR A 47 11.84 -13.87 8.07
N ALA A 48 10.83 -13.82 7.19
CA ALA A 48 10.83 -12.86 6.07
C ALA A 48 10.87 -11.42 6.59
N PHE A 49 10.10 -11.12 7.64
CA PHE A 49 10.12 -9.80 8.28
C PHE A 49 11.52 -9.45 8.80
N ASP A 50 12.18 -10.36 9.47
CA ASP A 50 13.51 -10.14 10.03
C ASP A 50 14.57 -9.97 8.91
N GLN A 51 14.37 -10.59 7.75
CA GLN A 51 15.22 -10.43 6.57
C GLN A 51 14.89 -9.14 5.79
N HIS A 52 13.90 -8.38 6.18
CA HIS A 52 13.38 -7.23 5.44
C HIS A 52 12.82 -7.61 4.06
N TRP A 53 12.33 -8.82 3.92
CA TRP A 53 11.58 -9.29 2.74
C TRP A 53 10.11 -8.95 2.94
N TRP A 54 9.80 -7.67 2.79
CA TRP A 54 8.52 -7.11 3.22
C TRP A 54 7.32 -7.74 2.52
N ASP A 55 7.41 -7.93 1.22
CA ASP A 55 6.33 -8.56 0.44
C ASP A 55 6.15 -10.04 0.79
N LEU A 56 7.23 -10.77 1.04
CA LEU A 56 7.15 -12.17 1.43
C LEU A 56 6.57 -12.31 2.84
N SER A 57 6.90 -11.39 3.75
CA SER A 57 6.29 -11.32 5.08
C SER A 57 4.78 -11.16 4.98
N VAL A 58 4.31 -10.20 4.22
CA VAL A 58 2.87 -9.95 4.02
C VAL A 58 2.21 -11.15 3.35
N GLN A 59 2.82 -11.70 2.31
CA GLN A 59 2.28 -12.86 1.59
C GLN A 59 2.07 -14.06 2.51
N ALA A 60 3.03 -14.34 3.39
CA ALA A 60 2.92 -15.45 4.34
C ALA A 60 1.74 -15.25 5.31
N THR A 61 1.52 -14.02 5.77
CA THR A 61 0.39 -13.72 6.65
C THR A 61 -0.95 -13.88 5.94
N ILE A 62 -1.03 -13.53 4.67
CA ILE A 62 -2.26 -13.68 3.87
C ILE A 62 -2.51 -15.18 3.60
N ALA A 63 -1.51 -15.91 3.11
CA ALA A 63 -1.63 -17.33 2.79
C ALA A 63 -2.00 -18.17 4.02
N GLY A 64 -1.42 -17.85 5.18
CA GLY A 64 -1.70 -18.53 6.44
C GLY A 64 -2.88 -17.98 7.22
N LYS A 65 -3.52 -16.93 6.73
CA LYS A 65 -4.60 -16.21 7.46
C LYS A 65 -4.16 -15.82 8.87
N LEU A 66 -2.95 -15.30 8.99
CA LEU A 66 -2.31 -14.97 10.26
C LEU A 66 -2.69 -13.54 10.68
N TRP A 67 -3.98 -13.30 10.88
CA TRP A 67 -4.52 -11.95 11.05
C TRP A 67 -4.01 -11.25 12.32
N ASP A 68 -3.57 -12.00 13.33
CA ASP A 68 -3.03 -11.45 14.58
C ASP A 68 -1.54 -11.10 14.50
N GLN A 69 -0.85 -11.49 13.42
CA GLN A 69 0.57 -11.19 13.19
C GLN A 69 0.71 -9.79 12.60
N LEU A 70 0.44 -8.76 13.40
CA LEU A 70 0.26 -7.40 12.90
C LEU A 70 1.55 -6.78 12.36
N GLU A 71 2.70 -7.00 13.01
CA GLU A 71 3.98 -6.47 12.50
C GLU A 71 4.31 -7.04 11.12
N GLU A 72 4.14 -8.34 10.95
CA GLU A 72 4.43 -9.05 9.71
C GLU A 72 3.42 -8.69 8.60
N ARG A 73 2.19 -8.35 8.97
CA ARG A 73 1.16 -7.88 8.04
C ARG A 73 1.38 -6.45 7.58
N PHE A 74 1.90 -5.60 8.46
CA PHE A 74 2.06 -4.16 8.24
C PHE A 74 3.48 -3.71 8.56
N PRO A 75 4.49 -4.25 7.86
CA PRO A 75 5.87 -3.84 8.10
C PRO A 75 6.06 -2.38 7.67
N LEU A 76 6.89 -1.64 8.41
CA LEU A 76 7.26 -0.27 8.05
C LEU A 76 8.27 -0.29 6.89
N ALA A 77 7.83 -0.82 5.76
CA ALA A 77 8.64 -1.01 4.57
C ALA A 77 9.01 0.32 3.92
N TYR A 78 10.23 0.44 3.45
CA TYR A 78 10.73 1.65 2.78
C TYR A 78 10.51 2.92 3.61
N ASN A 79 10.60 2.81 4.92
CA ASN A 79 10.27 3.88 5.86
C ASN A 79 11.03 5.18 5.55
N ASP A 80 12.32 5.09 5.26
CA ASP A 80 13.15 6.27 4.97
C ASP A 80 12.75 6.96 3.66
N LEU A 81 12.39 6.20 2.64
CA LEU A 81 11.92 6.74 1.37
C LEU A 81 10.58 7.45 1.53
N PHE A 82 9.65 6.86 2.26
CA PHE A 82 8.36 7.52 2.53
C PHE A 82 8.56 8.79 3.35
N ALA A 83 9.39 8.76 4.38
CA ALA A 83 9.69 9.96 5.18
C ALA A 83 10.26 11.08 4.31
N ARG A 84 11.18 10.74 3.41
CA ARG A 84 11.79 11.70 2.48
C ARG A 84 10.75 12.34 1.57
N TYR A 85 9.93 11.52 0.92
CA TYR A 85 9.05 12.02 -0.14
C TYR A 85 7.72 12.58 0.34
N VAL A 86 7.32 12.35 1.60
CA VAL A 86 6.19 13.08 2.20
C VAL A 86 6.62 14.38 2.86
N SER A 87 7.91 14.58 3.07
CA SER A 87 8.43 15.84 3.67
C SER A 87 8.01 17.03 2.79
N GLY A 88 7.42 18.03 3.43
CA GLY A 88 6.90 19.20 2.73
C GLY A 88 5.55 19.00 2.07
N LYS A 89 4.95 17.82 2.19
CA LYS A 89 3.60 17.53 1.72
C LYS A 89 2.63 17.46 2.90
N ASP A 90 1.33 17.61 2.63
CA ASP A 90 0.30 17.52 3.66
C ASP A 90 -0.07 16.11 4.04
N ILE A 91 0.16 15.15 3.14
CA ILE A 91 -0.19 13.74 3.40
C ILE A 91 0.65 13.17 4.56
N PRO A 92 0.01 12.49 5.52
CA PRO A 92 0.76 11.76 6.55
C PRO A 92 1.56 10.60 5.94
N GLN A 93 2.74 10.33 6.49
CA GLN A 93 3.56 9.21 6.05
C GLN A 93 2.81 7.88 6.17
N SER A 94 2.12 7.66 7.29
CA SER A 94 1.34 6.45 7.52
C SER A 94 0.27 6.24 6.46
N TYR A 95 -0.36 7.30 6.00
CA TYR A 95 -1.39 7.26 4.97
C TYR A 95 -0.79 6.83 3.62
N ALA A 96 0.33 7.42 3.22
CA ALA A 96 1.02 7.03 1.99
C ALA A 96 1.45 5.55 2.03
N MET A 97 1.93 5.07 3.18
CA MET A 97 2.29 3.67 3.38
C MET A 97 1.06 2.76 3.31
N ALA A 98 -0.08 3.19 3.84
CA ALA A 98 -1.33 2.43 3.76
C ALA A 98 -1.80 2.26 2.31
N ILE A 99 -1.68 3.31 1.50
CA ILE A 99 -1.99 3.24 0.06
C ILE A 99 -1.08 2.19 -0.61
N ALA A 100 0.22 2.26 -0.40
CA ALA A 100 1.17 1.30 -0.99
C ALA A 100 0.89 -0.15 -0.55
N ARG A 101 0.60 -0.35 0.74
CA ARG A 101 0.22 -1.66 1.28
C ARG A 101 -1.02 -2.22 0.58
N GLN A 102 -2.04 -1.40 0.40
CA GLN A 102 -3.27 -1.79 -0.30
C GLN A 102 -2.99 -2.09 -1.77
N GLU A 103 -2.18 -1.28 -2.44
CA GLU A 103 -1.96 -1.39 -3.87
C GLU A 103 -1.07 -2.57 -4.27
N SER A 104 -0.03 -2.84 -3.51
CA SER A 104 1.00 -3.80 -3.94
C SER A 104 1.32 -4.89 -2.92
N ALA A 105 0.82 -4.78 -1.68
CA ALA A 105 1.29 -5.62 -0.56
C ALA A 105 2.82 -5.64 -0.47
N TRP A 106 3.44 -4.50 -0.75
CA TRP A 106 4.88 -4.27 -0.75
C TRP A 106 5.66 -4.98 -1.86
N ASN A 107 4.98 -5.47 -2.90
CA ASN A 107 5.64 -6.03 -4.08
C ASN A 107 6.04 -4.91 -5.04
N PRO A 108 7.35 -4.58 -5.17
CA PRO A 108 7.77 -3.46 -6.01
C PRO A 108 7.67 -3.74 -7.51
N LYS A 109 7.50 -4.99 -7.90
CA LYS A 109 7.50 -5.42 -9.31
C LYS A 109 6.12 -5.71 -9.86
N VAL A 110 5.06 -5.53 -9.08
CA VAL A 110 3.71 -5.88 -9.51
C VAL A 110 3.22 -4.92 -10.61
N ARG A 111 2.59 -5.50 -11.62
CA ARG A 111 1.87 -4.76 -12.67
C ARG A 111 0.46 -5.30 -12.78
N SER A 112 -0.51 -4.39 -12.82
CA SER A 112 -1.90 -4.79 -13.06
C SER A 112 -2.12 -5.08 -14.56
N PRO A 113 -3.22 -5.78 -14.91
CA PRO A 113 -3.57 -6.01 -16.31
C PRO A 113 -3.70 -4.75 -17.16
N VAL A 114 -4.04 -3.61 -16.54
CA VAL A 114 -4.19 -2.32 -17.23
C VAL A 114 -2.93 -1.45 -17.19
N GLY A 115 -1.84 -1.94 -16.59
CA GLY A 115 -0.53 -1.28 -16.64
C GLY A 115 -0.19 -0.43 -15.42
N ALA A 116 -0.98 -0.48 -14.35
CA ALA A 116 -0.58 0.12 -13.07
C ALA A 116 0.64 -0.61 -12.53
N SER A 117 1.66 0.10 -12.09
CA SER A 117 2.99 -0.49 -11.81
C SER A 117 3.55 -0.08 -10.47
N GLY A 118 4.21 -1.04 -9.82
CA GLY A 118 5.06 -0.84 -8.66
C GLY A 118 4.32 -0.65 -7.35
N LEU A 119 5.03 -0.19 -6.34
CA LEU A 119 4.56 -0.12 -4.95
C LEU A 119 3.24 0.62 -4.78
N MET A 120 3.06 1.75 -5.44
CA MET A 120 1.84 2.56 -5.33
C MET A 120 0.92 2.42 -6.54
N GLN A 121 1.20 1.48 -7.44
CA GLN A 121 0.39 1.13 -8.61
C GLN A 121 0.03 2.35 -9.45
N ILE A 122 1.06 2.97 -10.04
CA ILE A 122 0.92 4.18 -10.84
C ILE A 122 0.69 3.81 -12.31
N MET A 123 -0.35 4.38 -12.92
CA MET A 123 -0.58 4.28 -14.37
C MET A 123 0.43 5.13 -15.12
N PRO A 124 0.90 4.70 -16.32
CA PRO A 124 1.88 5.48 -17.09
C PRO A 124 1.44 6.91 -17.38
N GLY A 125 0.17 7.12 -17.73
CA GLY A 125 -0.37 8.45 -17.97
C GLY A 125 -0.37 9.32 -16.71
N THR A 126 -0.71 8.77 -15.58
CA THR A 126 -0.66 9.44 -14.28
C THR A 126 0.77 9.83 -13.93
N ALA A 127 1.74 8.93 -14.18
CA ALA A 127 3.15 9.21 -13.93
C ALA A 127 3.64 10.40 -14.76
N THR A 128 3.37 10.40 -16.06
CA THR A 128 3.77 11.49 -16.95
C THR A 128 3.19 12.83 -16.50
N HIS A 129 1.91 12.85 -16.18
CA HIS A 129 1.22 14.06 -15.73
C HIS A 129 1.78 14.57 -14.39
N THR A 130 2.00 13.65 -13.43
CA THR A 130 2.52 13.98 -12.09
C THR A 130 3.95 14.50 -12.16
N VAL A 131 4.80 13.86 -12.96
CA VAL A 131 6.18 14.29 -13.18
C VAL A 131 6.22 15.73 -13.72
N SER A 132 5.37 16.04 -14.68
CA SER A 132 5.25 17.41 -15.22
C SER A 132 4.77 18.39 -14.15
N MET A 133 3.72 18.05 -13.43
CA MET A 133 3.09 18.93 -12.45
C MET A 133 4.02 19.26 -11.27
N PHE A 134 4.79 18.28 -10.79
CA PHE A 134 5.68 18.40 -9.63
C PHE A 134 7.13 18.62 -10.02
N SER A 135 7.43 18.74 -11.30
CA SER A 135 8.81 18.94 -11.82
C SER A 135 9.79 17.88 -11.29
N ILE A 136 9.39 16.62 -11.37
CA ILE A 136 10.22 15.50 -10.88
C ILE A 136 11.29 15.19 -11.95
N PRO A 137 12.59 15.30 -11.59
CA PRO A 137 13.65 15.05 -12.57
C PRO A 137 13.93 13.58 -12.79
N GLY A 138 14.52 13.24 -13.93
CA GLY A 138 15.07 11.92 -14.20
C GLY A 138 14.10 10.84 -14.62
N TYR A 139 12.80 11.16 -14.76
CA TYR A 139 11.83 10.19 -15.23
C TYR A 139 11.79 10.17 -16.76
N SER A 140 11.99 9.00 -17.34
CA SER A 140 12.01 8.83 -18.81
C SER A 140 10.98 7.81 -19.33
N GLY A 141 10.39 6.99 -18.48
CA GLY A 141 9.38 6.03 -18.95
C GLY A 141 8.88 5.05 -17.90
N PRO A 142 7.82 4.27 -18.25
CA PRO A 142 7.09 3.43 -17.30
C PRO A 142 7.90 2.32 -16.62
N SER A 143 9.00 1.86 -17.24
CA SER A 143 9.85 0.84 -16.63
C SER A 143 10.46 1.30 -15.30
N GLN A 144 10.65 2.61 -15.14
CA GLN A 144 11.17 3.18 -13.90
C GLN A 144 10.16 3.09 -12.73
N LEU A 145 8.89 2.86 -13.01
CA LEU A 145 7.87 2.69 -11.96
C LEU A 145 8.07 1.42 -11.13
N LEU A 146 8.91 0.49 -11.59
CA LEU A 146 9.30 -0.69 -10.83
C LEU A 146 10.46 -0.42 -9.86
N ASP A 147 11.09 0.73 -9.94
CA ASP A 147 12.07 1.18 -8.96
C ASP A 147 11.34 1.77 -7.74
N PRO A 148 11.60 1.26 -6.52
CA PRO A 148 10.88 1.73 -5.32
C PRO A 148 10.96 3.23 -5.10
N GLU A 149 12.14 3.83 -5.21
CA GLU A 149 12.30 5.26 -4.95
C GLU A 149 11.53 6.11 -5.95
N THR A 150 11.64 5.79 -7.25
CA THR A 150 10.90 6.50 -8.31
C THR A 150 9.39 6.37 -8.09
N ASN A 151 8.93 5.17 -7.80
CA ASN A 151 7.50 4.92 -7.58
C ASN A 151 6.97 5.69 -6.37
N ILE A 152 7.69 5.67 -5.26
CA ILE A 152 7.30 6.39 -4.03
C ILE A 152 7.31 7.90 -4.28
N ASN A 153 8.30 8.43 -4.98
CA ASN A 153 8.34 9.85 -5.32
C ASN A 153 7.12 10.28 -6.12
N ILE A 154 6.84 9.59 -7.21
CA ILE A 154 5.69 9.91 -8.08
C ILE A 154 4.38 9.61 -7.36
N GLY A 155 4.27 8.49 -6.68
CA GLY A 155 3.05 8.06 -6.00
C GLY A 155 2.64 8.98 -4.86
N THR A 156 3.59 9.41 -4.03
CA THR A 156 3.31 10.37 -2.95
C THR A 156 2.94 11.74 -3.50
N SER A 157 3.53 12.15 -4.61
CA SER A 157 3.18 13.40 -5.27
C SER A 157 1.75 13.36 -5.84
N TYR A 158 1.37 12.28 -6.50
CA TYR A 158 0.00 12.12 -6.99
C TYR A 158 -1.00 12.04 -5.84
N LEU A 159 -0.68 11.32 -4.77
CA LEU A 159 -1.52 11.23 -3.58
C LEU A 159 -1.71 12.62 -2.96
N GLN A 160 -0.65 13.40 -2.84
CA GLN A 160 -0.72 14.79 -2.37
C GLN A 160 -1.66 15.62 -3.24
N TYR A 161 -1.57 15.46 -4.56
CA TYR A 161 -2.43 16.18 -5.49
C TYR A 161 -3.91 15.87 -5.25
N VAL A 162 -4.29 14.60 -5.20
CA VAL A 162 -5.71 14.25 -4.96
C VAL A 162 -6.14 14.60 -3.54
N TYR A 163 -5.25 14.50 -2.57
CA TYR A 163 -5.52 14.88 -1.19
C TYR A 163 -5.90 16.37 -1.09
N GLN A 164 -5.12 17.24 -1.69
CA GLN A 164 -5.41 18.67 -1.72
C GLN A 164 -6.69 18.99 -2.50
N GLN A 165 -6.93 18.33 -3.61
CA GLN A 165 -8.13 18.53 -4.42
C GLN A 165 -9.41 18.28 -3.63
N PHE A 166 -9.36 17.44 -2.60
CA PHE A 166 -10.50 17.06 -1.78
C PHE A 166 -10.38 17.56 -0.34
N GLY A 167 -9.71 18.69 -0.14
CA GLY A 167 -9.67 19.38 1.15
C GLY A 167 -8.95 18.62 2.25
N ASN A 168 -7.90 17.87 1.89
CA ASN A 168 -7.12 17.06 2.83
C ASN A 168 -7.97 16.01 3.57
N ASN A 169 -8.91 15.41 2.86
CA ASN A 169 -9.79 14.35 3.36
C ASN A 169 -9.35 13.00 2.81
N ARG A 170 -8.98 12.06 3.68
CA ARG A 170 -8.49 10.73 3.28
C ARG A 170 -9.57 9.86 2.65
N ILE A 171 -10.83 10.04 3.03
CA ILE A 171 -11.94 9.26 2.45
C ILE A 171 -12.06 9.59 0.97
N TYR A 172 -12.18 10.86 0.64
CA TYR A 172 -12.25 11.31 -0.75
C TYR A 172 -10.97 11.00 -1.52
N ALA A 173 -9.82 11.28 -0.93
CA ALA A 173 -8.53 11.07 -1.59
C ALA A 173 -8.28 9.58 -1.90
N SER A 174 -8.62 8.69 -0.99
CA SER A 174 -8.49 7.23 -1.21
C SER A 174 -9.43 6.77 -2.32
N ALA A 175 -10.68 7.20 -2.28
CA ALA A 175 -11.65 6.89 -3.34
C ALA A 175 -11.19 7.43 -4.70
N ALA A 176 -10.64 8.65 -4.73
CA ALA A 176 -10.11 9.27 -5.95
C ALA A 176 -8.87 8.56 -6.47
N TYR A 177 -7.99 8.12 -5.58
CA TYR A 177 -6.80 7.36 -5.96
C TYR A 177 -7.17 6.05 -6.69
N ASN A 178 -8.20 5.36 -6.20
CA ASN A 178 -8.67 4.08 -6.78
C ASN A 178 -9.58 4.28 -8.00
N ALA A 179 -10.59 5.15 -7.90
CA ALA A 179 -11.65 5.27 -8.91
C ALA A 179 -11.54 6.50 -9.82
N GLY A 180 -10.60 7.40 -9.51
CA GLY A 180 -10.41 8.64 -10.23
C GLY A 180 -11.16 9.82 -9.60
N PRO A 181 -10.59 11.04 -9.69
CA PRO A 181 -11.19 12.24 -9.08
C PRO A 181 -12.57 12.60 -9.64
N GLY A 182 -12.80 12.39 -10.92
CA GLY A 182 -14.09 12.72 -11.55
C GLY A 182 -15.26 11.97 -10.96
N ARG A 183 -15.09 10.68 -10.68
CA ARG A 183 -16.15 9.87 -10.05
C ARG A 183 -16.44 10.32 -8.62
N VAL A 184 -15.39 10.65 -7.87
CA VAL A 184 -15.56 11.14 -6.50
C VAL A 184 -16.30 12.48 -6.48
N ARG A 185 -16.00 13.37 -7.42
CA ARG A 185 -16.75 14.64 -7.56
C ARG A 185 -18.24 14.39 -7.84
N SER A 186 -18.54 13.40 -8.68
CA SER A 186 -19.93 13.01 -8.92
C SER A 186 -20.60 12.48 -7.64
N TRP A 187 -19.90 11.66 -6.88
CA TRP A 187 -20.44 11.12 -5.63
C TRP A 187 -20.65 12.23 -4.58
N GLN A 188 -19.72 13.17 -4.49
CA GLN A 188 -19.87 14.36 -3.63
C GLN A 188 -21.12 15.16 -4.03
N GLY A 189 -21.31 15.38 -5.33
CA GLY A 189 -22.48 16.11 -5.84
C GLY A 189 -23.80 15.41 -5.50
N ASN A 190 -23.82 14.07 -5.58
CA ASN A 190 -25.00 13.28 -5.26
C ASN A 190 -25.37 13.32 -3.78
N SER A 191 -24.40 13.24 -2.88
CA SER A 191 -24.65 13.30 -1.44
C SER A 191 -24.81 14.72 -0.92
N ALA A 192 -24.13 15.69 -1.55
CA ALA A 192 -24.31 17.14 -1.34
C ALA A 192 -24.25 17.59 0.13
N GLY A 193 -23.32 17.01 0.90
CA GLY A 193 -23.14 17.39 2.30
C GLY A 193 -24.24 16.93 3.26
N ARG A 194 -25.05 15.98 2.87
CA ARG A 194 -26.22 15.55 3.64
C ARG A 194 -25.98 14.36 4.55
N ILE A 195 -24.87 13.65 4.38
CA ILE A 195 -24.59 12.39 5.09
C ILE A 195 -23.25 12.44 5.83
N ASP A 196 -23.09 11.55 6.80
CA ASP A 196 -21.84 11.43 7.55
C ASP A 196 -20.81 10.57 6.81
N ALA A 197 -19.61 10.46 7.38
CA ALA A 197 -18.49 9.73 6.80
C ALA A 197 -18.83 8.26 6.52
N VAL A 198 -19.43 7.57 7.49
CA VAL A 198 -19.76 6.14 7.37
C VAL A 198 -20.79 5.94 6.26
N ALA A 199 -21.84 6.75 6.26
CA ALA A 199 -22.87 6.69 5.23
C ALA A 199 -22.30 6.96 3.84
N PHE A 200 -21.37 7.92 3.71
CA PHE A 200 -20.72 8.19 2.43
C PHE A 200 -19.93 6.98 1.93
N VAL A 201 -19.09 6.39 2.76
CA VAL A 201 -18.29 5.21 2.38
C VAL A 201 -19.22 4.06 1.94
N GLU A 202 -20.26 3.79 2.72
CA GLU A 202 -21.22 2.73 2.39
C GLU A 202 -22.02 3.03 1.12
N SER A 203 -22.17 4.31 0.74
CA SER A 203 -22.88 4.71 -0.48
C SER A 203 -22.03 4.64 -1.75
N ILE A 204 -20.72 4.41 -1.65
CA ILE A 204 -19.85 4.31 -2.81
C ILE A 204 -20.35 3.21 -3.74
N PRO A 205 -20.68 3.52 -5.02
CA PRO A 205 -21.34 2.55 -5.90
C PRO A 205 -20.46 1.36 -6.28
N PHE A 206 -19.14 1.52 -6.26
CA PHE A 206 -18.19 0.46 -6.61
C PHE A 206 -17.78 -0.30 -5.35
N SER A 207 -18.07 -1.60 -5.31
CA SER A 207 -17.68 -2.44 -4.17
C SER A 207 -16.15 -2.48 -3.98
N GLU A 208 -15.38 -2.47 -5.07
CA GLU A 208 -13.93 -2.40 -5.03
C GLU A 208 -13.46 -1.13 -4.32
N THR A 209 -13.97 0.02 -4.72
CA THR A 209 -13.57 1.32 -4.14
C THR A 209 -14.01 1.43 -2.68
N ARG A 210 -15.20 0.94 -2.36
CA ARG A 210 -15.70 0.92 -0.98
C ARG A 210 -14.79 0.11 -0.07
N GLY A 211 -14.41 -1.10 -0.49
CA GLY A 211 -13.46 -1.94 0.23
C GLY A 211 -12.06 -1.32 0.31
N TYR A 212 -11.62 -0.69 -0.77
CA TYR A 212 -10.35 0.01 -0.84
C TYR A 212 -10.26 1.11 0.23
N VAL A 213 -11.26 1.98 0.32
CA VAL A 213 -11.29 3.07 1.30
C VAL A 213 -11.24 2.51 2.72
N LYS A 214 -12.06 1.51 3.02
CA LYS A 214 -12.08 0.86 4.34
C LYS A 214 -10.72 0.26 4.70
N ASN A 215 -10.08 -0.43 3.77
CA ASN A 215 -8.78 -1.06 3.99
C ASN A 215 -7.70 0.00 4.23
N VAL A 216 -7.64 1.05 3.42
CA VAL A 216 -6.64 2.10 3.56
C VAL A 216 -6.75 2.79 4.91
N LEU A 217 -7.96 3.11 5.36
CA LEU A 217 -8.16 3.74 6.67
C LEU A 217 -7.70 2.82 7.81
N SER A 218 -8.03 1.53 7.73
CA SER A 218 -7.58 0.54 8.72
C SER A 218 -6.07 0.37 8.71
N TYR A 219 -5.46 0.26 7.54
CA TYR A 219 -4.01 0.10 7.39
C TYR A 219 -3.26 1.33 7.90
N ASP A 220 -3.79 2.53 7.63
CA ASP A 220 -3.23 3.77 8.17
C ASP A 220 -3.21 3.74 9.71
N ALA A 221 -4.29 3.28 10.34
CA ALA A 221 -4.35 3.16 11.80
C ALA A 221 -3.29 2.20 12.34
N TYR A 222 -3.07 1.05 11.68
CA TYR A 222 -2.00 0.12 12.08
C TYR A 222 -0.61 0.74 11.91
N TYR A 223 -0.34 1.44 10.81
CA TYR A 223 0.95 2.10 10.62
C TYR A 223 1.18 3.20 11.64
N ARG A 224 0.16 4.00 11.97
CA ARG A 224 0.28 5.01 13.04
C ARG A 224 0.59 4.37 14.39
N TYR A 225 -0.04 3.26 14.69
CA TYR A 225 0.25 2.51 15.92
C TYR A 225 1.73 2.08 15.97
N PHE A 226 2.25 1.47 14.88
CA PHE A 226 3.65 1.04 14.82
C PHE A 226 4.64 2.20 14.79
N MET A 227 4.20 3.39 14.38
CA MET A 227 5.01 4.61 14.39
C MET A 227 4.90 5.37 15.73
N GLY A 228 4.23 4.81 16.73
CA GLY A 228 4.05 5.44 18.03
C GLY A 228 3.04 6.59 18.03
N GLN A 229 2.15 6.63 17.03
CA GLN A 229 1.12 7.66 16.90
C GLN A 229 -0.24 7.15 17.38
N GLN A 230 -1.23 8.04 17.45
CA GLN A 230 -2.58 7.67 17.83
C GLN A 230 -3.26 6.85 16.73
N ASP A 231 -4.02 5.82 17.12
CA ASP A 231 -4.55 4.79 16.23
C ASP A 231 -6.05 4.95 15.86
N LYS A 232 -6.63 6.13 16.01
CA LYS A 232 -8.00 6.40 15.57
C LYS A 232 -8.12 6.18 14.05
N ILE A 233 -9.15 5.43 13.63
CA ILE A 233 -9.38 5.17 12.20
C ILE A 233 -9.72 6.46 11.47
N LEU A 234 -10.67 7.25 11.98
CA LEU A 234 -11.02 8.55 11.43
C LEU A 234 -10.50 9.67 12.32
N SER A 235 -10.02 10.76 11.70
CA SER A 235 -9.74 11.99 12.44
C SER A 235 -11.02 12.66 12.89
N ASP A 236 -10.93 13.54 13.86
CA ASP A 236 -12.10 14.32 14.32
C ASP A 236 -12.69 15.15 13.16
N ALA A 237 -11.83 15.73 12.31
CA ALA A 237 -12.28 16.49 11.14
C ALA A 237 -13.05 15.61 10.15
N GLU A 238 -12.54 14.41 9.86
CA GLU A 238 -13.21 13.46 8.96
C GLU A 238 -14.54 12.99 9.54
N TRP A 239 -14.58 12.72 10.83
CA TRP A 239 -15.79 12.28 11.53
C TRP A 239 -16.89 13.35 11.52
N ARG A 240 -16.51 14.62 11.74
CA ARG A 240 -17.47 15.73 11.84
C ARG A 240 -17.89 16.28 10.49
N GLN A 241 -17.11 16.06 9.44
CA GLN A 241 -17.42 16.58 8.12
C GLN A 241 -18.72 15.98 7.61
N ARG A 242 -19.45 16.77 6.82
CA ARG A 242 -20.65 16.32 6.09
C ARG A 242 -20.26 16.02 4.64
N TYR A 243 -20.78 14.95 4.15
CA TYR A 243 -20.42 14.42 2.83
C TYR A 243 -21.57 14.46 1.83
#